data_a50118a9ab3f06d9dd3c82f7bc27ef4c
#
_entry.id   a50118a9ab3f06d9dd3c82f7bc27ef4c
#
_cell.length_a   1.000
_cell.length_b   1.000
_cell.length_c   1.000
_cell.angle_alpha   90.00
_cell.angle_beta   90.00
_cell.angle_gamma   90.00
#
_symmetry.space_group_name_H-M   'P 1'
#
loop_
_entity.id
_entity.type
_entity.pdbx_description
1 polymer ?
#
loop_
_entity_poly.entity_id
_entity_poly.type
_entity_poly.pdbx_seq_one_letter_code
_entity_poly.pdbx_strand_id
1 'polypeptide(L)'
;LAEALDAPLVWMSNFGWDAIYRPFGGAFELMAEHAQAAYRCGQLLLRCPFDLAMDWGVPEQRLDLVCSSPRALPEALQALLADLDSPIIQVGFGGMGLELDPQLFAHWPDHHFLMACPPDPKTCARLAGIANLTLLPAGVRPLDAFPYCERHIGKPGFSTFCEALSLDLGLHVVERRDFAEVSALMQGLTRHGRHRLLSRDQLMGGDWQLDQPLLHAKAEPLSSGGALQAAEQLIQVGD
;
A
#
# COMPACT_ATOMS: atom_id res chain seq x y z
N LEU A 1 -4.12 2.86 -28.89
CA LEU A 1 -5.54 2.49 -28.78
C LEU A 1 -6.41 3.75 -28.73
N ALA A 2 -6.12 4.71 -27.82
CA ALA A 2 -6.87 5.97 -27.71
C ALA A 2 -6.89 6.75 -29.02
N GLU A 3 -5.72 6.93 -29.66
CA GLU A 3 -5.60 7.58 -30.98
C GLU A 3 -6.45 6.87 -32.05
N ALA A 4 -6.45 5.53 -32.09
CA ALA A 4 -7.24 4.74 -33.04
C ALA A 4 -8.75 4.83 -32.80
N LEU A 5 -9.16 5.23 -31.59
CA LEU A 5 -10.57 5.39 -31.21
C LEU A 5 -11.02 6.85 -31.15
N ASP A 6 -10.12 7.78 -31.48
CA ASP A 6 -10.33 9.24 -31.31
C ASP A 6 -10.86 9.57 -29.90
N ALA A 7 -10.28 8.92 -28.88
CA ALA A 7 -10.69 9.05 -27.50
C ALA A 7 -9.64 9.81 -26.68
N PRO A 8 -10.03 10.66 -25.71
CA PRO A 8 -9.10 11.34 -24.83
C PRO A 8 -8.29 10.32 -24.02
N LEU A 9 -6.99 10.62 -23.80
CA LEU A 9 -6.06 9.79 -23.04
C LEU A 9 -5.66 10.52 -21.78
N VAL A 10 -6.05 9.97 -20.63
CA VAL A 10 -5.68 10.48 -19.31
C VAL A 10 -4.82 9.44 -18.60
N TRP A 11 -3.68 9.87 -18.10
CA TRP A 11 -2.81 9.06 -17.26
C TRP A 11 -3.13 9.31 -15.78
N MET A 12 -3.16 8.26 -14.97
CA MET A 12 -3.29 8.37 -13.53
C MET A 12 -2.26 7.45 -12.88
N SER A 13 -1.27 8.02 -12.19
CA SER A 13 -0.18 7.24 -11.61
C SER A 13 0.61 8.05 -10.59
N ASN A 14 1.41 7.33 -9.77
CA ASN A 14 2.46 7.90 -8.93
C ASN A 14 3.87 7.66 -9.50
N PHE A 15 4.01 6.90 -10.59
CA PHE A 15 5.27 6.76 -11.34
C PHE A 15 5.00 6.38 -12.80
N GLY A 16 5.99 6.60 -13.66
CA GLY A 16 6.02 6.02 -15.00
C GLY A 16 7.03 4.89 -15.10
N TRP A 17 6.80 3.94 -15.99
CA TRP A 17 7.75 2.86 -16.25
C TRP A 17 9.08 3.38 -16.81
N ASP A 18 9.10 4.55 -17.42
CA ASP A 18 10.32 5.25 -17.81
C ASP A 18 11.25 5.51 -16.61
N ALA A 19 10.70 5.96 -15.48
CA ALA A 19 11.45 6.16 -14.24
C ALA A 19 11.89 4.84 -13.60
N ILE A 20 11.12 3.75 -13.77
CA ILE A 20 11.46 2.42 -13.25
C ILE A 20 12.58 1.77 -14.08
N TYR A 21 12.52 1.86 -15.41
CA TYR A 21 13.47 1.19 -16.28
C TYR A 21 14.82 1.91 -16.41
N ARG A 22 14.83 3.25 -16.40
CA ARG A 22 16.03 4.06 -16.65
C ARG A 22 17.24 3.70 -15.77
N PRO A 23 17.09 3.40 -14.48
CA PRO A 23 18.21 3.04 -13.61
C PRO A 23 18.93 1.73 -13.99
N PHE A 24 18.28 0.85 -14.76
CA PHE A 24 18.90 -0.43 -15.16
C PHE A 24 19.82 -0.29 -16.37
N GLY A 25 19.70 0.80 -17.16
CA GLY A 25 20.54 1.04 -18.34
C GLY A 25 20.39 -0.01 -19.45
N GLY A 26 21.28 0.05 -20.45
CA GLY A 26 21.35 -0.93 -21.52
C GLY A 26 20.02 -1.09 -22.28
N ALA A 27 19.53 -2.32 -22.41
CA ALA A 27 18.27 -2.60 -23.11
C ALA A 27 17.04 -1.92 -22.48
N PHE A 28 17.08 -1.59 -21.18
CA PHE A 28 15.99 -0.92 -20.48
C PHE A 28 15.88 0.57 -20.82
N GLU A 29 16.94 1.20 -21.34
CA GLU A 29 16.87 2.60 -21.79
C GLU A 29 15.87 2.75 -22.93
N LEU A 30 15.89 1.84 -23.91
CA LEU A 30 14.94 1.85 -25.02
C LEU A 30 13.49 1.64 -24.52
N MET A 31 13.30 0.77 -23.52
CA MET A 31 11.98 0.58 -22.89
C MET A 31 11.52 1.85 -22.19
N ALA A 32 12.42 2.54 -21.48
CA ALA A 32 12.13 3.81 -20.83
C ALA A 32 11.74 4.89 -21.83
N GLU A 33 12.47 5.00 -22.93
CA GLU A 33 12.17 5.96 -24.02
C GLU A 33 10.81 5.68 -24.66
N HIS A 34 10.51 4.43 -24.98
CA HIS A 34 9.21 4.02 -25.52
C HIS A 34 8.06 4.34 -24.56
N ALA A 35 8.25 4.05 -23.26
CA ALA A 35 7.25 4.38 -22.23
C ALA A 35 7.03 5.91 -22.17
N GLN A 36 8.11 6.70 -22.10
CA GLN A 36 8.03 8.15 -22.07
C GLN A 36 7.35 8.73 -23.32
N ALA A 37 7.69 8.20 -24.51
CA ALA A 37 7.05 8.62 -25.75
C ALA A 37 5.54 8.36 -25.74
N ALA A 38 5.11 7.20 -25.21
CA ALA A 38 3.68 6.89 -25.05
C ALA A 38 2.99 7.83 -24.06
N TYR A 39 3.66 8.15 -22.93
CA TYR A 39 3.08 9.05 -21.93
C TYR A 39 2.86 10.47 -22.44
N ARG A 40 3.74 10.97 -23.34
CA ARG A 40 3.60 12.29 -23.99
C ARG A 40 2.37 12.41 -24.88
N CYS A 41 1.75 11.29 -25.28
CA CYS A 41 0.51 11.29 -26.05
C CYS A 41 -0.74 11.57 -25.18
N GLY A 42 -0.61 11.64 -23.87
CA GLY A 42 -1.70 11.97 -22.96
C GLY A 42 -2.12 13.43 -23.02
N GLN A 43 -3.37 13.70 -22.70
CA GLN A 43 -3.94 15.04 -22.59
C GLN A 43 -3.87 15.58 -21.16
N LEU A 44 -3.83 14.68 -20.17
CA LEU A 44 -3.78 15.00 -18.76
C LEU A 44 -3.04 13.91 -17.98
N LEU A 45 -2.24 14.32 -16.99
CA LEU A 45 -1.71 13.45 -15.96
C LEU A 45 -2.37 13.77 -14.61
N LEU A 46 -3.12 12.82 -14.08
CA LEU A 46 -3.61 12.81 -12.71
C LEU A 46 -2.50 12.22 -11.82
N ARG A 47 -1.74 13.10 -11.19
CA ARG A 47 -0.56 12.74 -10.41
C ARG A 47 -0.96 12.34 -9.01
N CYS A 48 -0.84 11.05 -8.69
CA CYS A 48 -1.08 10.51 -7.35
C CYS A 48 0.02 10.95 -6.38
N PRO A 49 -0.21 10.96 -5.05
CA PRO A 49 0.82 11.25 -4.05
C PRO A 49 1.95 10.19 -4.06
N PHE A 50 3.07 10.50 -3.39
CA PHE A 50 4.26 9.64 -3.32
C PHE A 50 4.87 9.36 -4.69
N ASP A 51 4.87 10.37 -5.53
CA ASP A 51 5.20 10.27 -6.93
C ASP A 51 6.72 10.35 -7.19
N LEU A 52 7.15 9.62 -8.23
CA LEU A 52 8.41 9.85 -8.90
C LEU A 52 8.28 10.99 -9.92
N ALA A 53 9.41 11.45 -10.42
CA ALA A 53 9.39 12.40 -11.53
C ALA A 53 8.68 11.79 -12.76
N MET A 54 7.70 12.52 -13.28
CA MET A 54 6.91 12.19 -14.47
C MET A 54 6.86 13.38 -15.41
N ASP A 55 8.06 13.80 -15.89
CA ASP A 55 8.23 15.00 -16.72
C ASP A 55 7.89 14.68 -18.18
N TRP A 56 6.63 14.39 -18.46
CA TRP A 56 6.16 13.97 -19.77
C TRP A 56 5.75 15.13 -20.67
N GLY A 57 5.68 16.36 -20.11
CA GLY A 57 5.29 17.55 -20.86
C GLY A 57 3.79 17.64 -21.17
N VAL A 58 2.96 16.89 -20.42
CA VAL A 58 1.49 16.98 -20.47
C VAL A 58 0.98 17.79 -19.29
N PRO A 59 -0.18 18.47 -19.41
CA PRO A 59 -0.84 19.11 -18.27
C PRO A 59 -1.00 18.12 -17.11
N GLU A 60 -0.80 18.61 -15.88
CA GLU A 60 -0.93 17.75 -14.72
C GLU A 60 -1.84 18.33 -13.64
N GLN A 61 -2.52 17.44 -12.92
CA GLN A 61 -3.24 17.77 -11.71
C GLN A 61 -2.83 16.82 -10.59
N ARG A 62 -2.45 17.37 -9.44
CA ARG A 62 -2.16 16.58 -8.24
C ARG A 62 -3.44 16.15 -7.57
N LEU A 63 -3.46 14.90 -7.15
CA LEU A 63 -4.55 14.27 -6.41
C LEU A 63 -4.18 14.13 -4.93
N ASP A 64 -5.19 14.10 -4.09
CA ASP A 64 -5.13 13.62 -2.72
C ASP A 64 -4.91 12.10 -2.69
N LEU A 65 -4.92 11.47 -1.49
CA LEU A 65 -4.81 10.02 -1.36
C LEU A 65 -5.90 9.32 -2.18
N VAL A 66 -5.46 8.39 -3.03
CA VAL A 66 -6.35 7.58 -3.86
C VAL A 66 -6.49 6.21 -3.21
N CYS A 67 -7.60 6.00 -2.54
CA CYS A 67 -7.90 4.76 -1.85
C CYS A 67 -9.39 4.45 -1.85
N SER A 68 -9.73 3.18 -1.62
CA SER A 68 -11.10 2.77 -1.36
C SER A 68 -11.47 3.03 0.10
N SER A 69 -12.76 3.12 0.40
CA SER A 69 -13.24 3.08 1.78
C SER A 69 -13.32 1.63 2.30
N PRO A 70 -13.10 1.40 3.60
CA PRO A 70 -13.38 0.12 4.23
C PRO A 70 -14.86 -0.26 4.09
N ARG A 71 -15.13 -1.53 3.87
CA ARG A 71 -16.48 -2.10 3.96
C ARG A 71 -16.70 -2.69 5.34
N ALA A 72 -17.96 -2.84 5.76
CA ALA A 72 -18.29 -3.53 6.99
C ALA A 72 -17.77 -4.98 6.96
N LEU A 73 -17.16 -5.41 8.05
CA LEU A 73 -16.76 -6.81 8.23
C LEU A 73 -18.01 -7.69 8.46
N PRO A 74 -17.93 -9.02 8.18
CA PRO A 74 -18.94 -9.98 8.61
C PRO A 74 -19.20 -9.89 10.13
N GLU A 75 -20.45 -9.99 10.56
CA GLU A 75 -20.86 -9.85 11.97
C GLU A 75 -20.06 -10.74 12.92
N ALA A 76 -19.83 -12.00 12.54
CA ALA A 76 -19.05 -12.93 13.35
C ALA A 76 -17.60 -12.46 13.56
N LEU A 77 -16.99 -11.85 12.55
CA LEU A 77 -15.63 -11.29 12.66
C LEU A 77 -15.64 -10.01 13.50
N GLN A 78 -16.65 -9.15 13.32
CA GLN A 78 -16.79 -7.94 14.15
C GLN A 78 -16.92 -8.31 15.64
N ALA A 79 -17.78 -9.29 15.99
CA ALA A 79 -17.96 -9.75 17.35
C ALA A 79 -16.63 -10.31 17.92
N LEU A 80 -15.93 -11.16 17.15
CA LEU A 80 -14.64 -11.70 17.57
C LEU A 80 -13.64 -10.58 17.87
N LEU A 81 -13.52 -9.57 17.00
CA LEU A 81 -12.56 -8.48 17.19
C LEU A 81 -12.93 -7.55 18.34
N ALA A 82 -14.24 -7.38 18.60
CA ALA A 82 -14.73 -6.54 19.70
C ALA A 82 -14.50 -7.17 21.09
N ASP A 83 -14.38 -8.50 21.16
CA ASP A 83 -14.10 -9.24 22.40
C ASP A 83 -12.59 -9.32 22.74
N LEU A 84 -11.71 -8.77 21.87
CA LEU A 84 -10.28 -8.77 22.09
C LEU A 84 -9.86 -7.55 22.93
N ASP A 85 -9.22 -7.77 24.06
CA ASP A 85 -8.60 -6.71 24.86
C ASP A 85 -7.19 -6.33 24.38
N SER A 86 -6.62 -7.11 23.46
CA SER A 86 -5.27 -6.94 22.95
C SER A 86 -5.23 -6.04 21.71
N PRO A 87 -4.13 -5.26 21.51
CA PRO A 87 -3.93 -4.51 20.28
C PRO A 87 -3.98 -5.42 19.05
N ILE A 88 -4.70 -4.99 18.02
CA ILE A 88 -4.86 -5.75 16.78
C ILE A 88 -3.89 -5.22 15.73
N ILE A 89 -3.10 -6.11 15.16
CA ILE A 89 -2.08 -5.81 14.16
C ILE A 89 -2.43 -6.52 12.85
N GLN A 90 -2.65 -5.77 11.78
CA GLN A 90 -2.81 -6.38 10.47
C GLN A 90 -1.44 -6.65 9.84
N VAL A 91 -1.23 -7.85 9.30
CA VAL A 91 0.02 -8.26 8.65
C VAL A 91 -0.25 -8.60 7.19
N GLY A 92 0.51 -7.96 6.27
CA GLY A 92 0.30 -8.20 4.85
C GLY A 92 1.44 -7.71 3.95
N PHE A 93 1.92 -8.62 3.09
CA PHE A 93 3.02 -8.33 2.15
C PHE A 93 2.57 -8.32 0.70
N GLY A 94 1.26 -8.47 0.44
CA GLY A 94 0.70 -8.52 -0.91
C GLY A 94 1.35 -9.62 -1.76
N GLY A 95 1.51 -9.38 -3.06
CA GLY A 95 2.07 -10.33 -4.02
C GLY A 95 3.57 -10.65 -3.88
N MET A 96 4.24 -10.25 -2.80
CA MET A 96 5.68 -10.53 -2.63
C MET A 96 5.99 -11.99 -2.25
N GLY A 97 4.97 -12.81 -1.95
CA GLY A 97 5.20 -14.23 -1.59
C GLY A 97 6.07 -14.43 -0.36
N LEU A 98 6.13 -13.45 0.56
CA LEU A 98 6.89 -13.59 1.80
C LEU A 98 6.14 -14.51 2.75
N GLU A 99 6.72 -15.67 3.05
CA GLU A 99 6.22 -16.58 4.06
C GLU A 99 6.85 -16.25 5.40
N LEU A 100 6.03 -15.97 6.40
CA LEU A 100 6.46 -15.84 7.78
C LEU A 100 6.39 -17.19 8.48
N ASP A 101 7.39 -17.47 9.34
CA ASP A 101 7.30 -18.61 10.24
C ASP A 101 6.15 -18.37 11.22
N PRO A 102 5.18 -19.30 11.33
CA PRO A 102 4.09 -19.21 12.29
C PRO A 102 4.54 -18.98 13.74
N GLN A 103 5.73 -19.44 14.13
CA GLN A 103 6.25 -19.27 15.48
C GLN A 103 6.57 -17.80 15.82
N LEU A 104 6.76 -16.95 14.83
CA LEU A 104 7.06 -15.52 15.06
C LEU A 104 5.93 -14.79 15.79
N PHE A 105 4.68 -15.20 15.57
CA PHE A 105 3.53 -14.61 16.25
C PHE A 105 3.53 -14.89 17.77
N ALA A 106 4.11 -15.99 18.19
CA ALA A 106 4.24 -16.34 19.61
C ALA A 106 5.23 -15.41 20.38
N HIS A 107 6.07 -14.66 19.69
CA HIS A 107 6.93 -13.63 20.32
C HIS A 107 6.11 -12.45 20.85
N TRP A 108 4.85 -12.31 20.41
CA TRP A 108 3.97 -11.20 20.74
C TRP A 108 2.64 -11.68 21.33
N PRO A 109 2.65 -12.38 22.49
CA PRO A 109 1.45 -13.00 23.07
C PRO A 109 0.38 -11.98 23.48
N ASP A 110 0.77 -10.73 23.74
CA ASP A 110 -0.12 -9.65 24.16
C ASP A 110 -0.73 -8.90 22.95
N HIS A 111 -0.51 -9.38 21.72
CA HIS A 111 -1.05 -8.80 20.49
C HIS A 111 -1.87 -9.83 19.74
N HIS A 112 -2.90 -9.38 19.04
CA HIS A 112 -3.67 -10.22 18.11
C HIS A 112 -3.39 -9.81 16.66
N PHE A 113 -3.23 -10.81 15.78
CA PHE A 113 -2.86 -10.58 14.39
C PHE A 113 -3.99 -10.90 13.43
N LEU A 114 -4.12 -10.11 12.37
CA LEU A 114 -5.01 -10.38 11.25
C LEU A 114 -4.17 -10.57 9.98
N MET A 115 -4.46 -11.60 9.20
CA MET A 115 -3.83 -11.84 7.90
C MET A 115 -4.87 -12.27 6.87
N ALA A 116 -4.67 -11.88 5.62
CA ALA A 116 -5.37 -12.54 4.51
C ALA A 116 -4.94 -14.01 4.44
N CYS A 117 -5.90 -14.91 4.19
CA CYS A 117 -5.57 -16.33 4.02
C CYS A 117 -4.65 -16.50 2.80
N PRO A 118 -3.45 -17.10 2.96
CA PRO A 118 -2.59 -17.43 1.83
C PRO A 118 -3.27 -18.36 0.84
N PRO A 119 -2.93 -18.31 -0.46
CA PRO A 119 -3.52 -19.17 -1.47
C PRO A 119 -3.13 -20.64 -1.31
N ASP A 120 -1.99 -20.93 -0.66
CA ASP A 120 -1.58 -22.31 -0.38
C ASP A 120 -2.35 -22.89 0.82
N PRO A 121 -3.14 -23.98 0.64
CA PRO A 121 -3.95 -24.56 1.70
C PRO A 121 -3.12 -25.07 2.90
N LYS A 122 -1.88 -25.52 2.68
CA LYS A 122 -1.03 -26.03 3.78
C LYS A 122 -0.56 -24.87 4.65
N THR A 123 -0.12 -23.77 4.04
CA THR A 123 0.26 -22.56 4.77
C THR A 123 -0.94 -21.95 5.49
N CYS A 124 -2.11 -21.91 4.85
CA CYS A 124 -3.36 -21.46 5.48
C CYS A 124 -3.71 -22.29 6.71
N ALA A 125 -3.64 -23.64 6.62
CA ALA A 125 -3.92 -24.53 7.74
C ALA A 125 -2.91 -24.38 8.90
N ARG A 126 -1.64 -24.16 8.60
CA ARG A 126 -0.61 -23.91 9.62
C ARG A 126 -0.86 -22.60 10.39
N LEU A 127 -1.23 -21.54 9.67
CA LEU A 127 -1.51 -20.22 10.25
C LEU A 127 -2.82 -20.25 11.06
N ALA A 128 -3.85 -20.95 10.62
CA ALA A 128 -5.13 -21.07 11.32
C ALA A 128 -5.03 -21.71 12.71
N GLY A 129 -3.94 -22.44 13.00
CA GLY A 129 -3.68 -23.04 14.31
C GLY A 129 -3.00 -22.11 15.33
N ILE A 130 -2.68 -20.86 14.98
CA ILE A 130 -1.99 -19.94 15.87
C ILE A 130 -3.01 -19.21 16.75
N ALA A 131 -2.83 -19.26 18.06
CA ALA A 131 -3.82 -18.81 19.03
C ALA A 131 -4.13 -17.30 18.93
N ASN A 132 -3.11 -16.48 18.63
CA ASN A 132 -3.23 -15.03 18.53
C ASN A 132 -3.25 -14.53 17.07
N LEU A 133 -3.71 -15.35 16.14
CA LEU A 133 -3.85 -14.98 14.72
C LEU A 133 -5.23 -15.39 14.19
N THR A 134 -5.90 -14.45 13.55
CA THR A 134 -7.13 -14.69 12.79
C THR A 134 -6.87 -14.48 11.30
N LEU A 135 -7.21 -15.47 10.50
CA LEU A 135 -7.21 -15.33 9.04
C LEU A 135 -8.50 -14.66 8.58
N LEU A 136 -8.36 -13.63 7.76
CA LEU A 136 -9.51 -12.94 7.19
C LEU A 136 -10.29 -13.88 6.27
N PRO A 137 -11.63 -13.94 6.38
CA PRO A 137 -12.46 -14.73 5.49
C PRO A 137 -12.30 -14.34 4.02
N ALA A 138 -12.59 -15.27 3.12
CA ALA A 138 -12.59 -15.01 1.69
C ALA A 138 -13.50 -13.81 1.34
N GLY A 139 -12.99 -12.90 0.52
CA GLY A 139 -13.69 -11.69 0.12
C GLY A 139 -13.56 -10.49 1.09
N VAL A 140 -13.02 -10.67 2.28
CA VAL A 140 -12.64 -9.58 3.18
C VAL A 140 -11.26 -9.07 2.77
N ARG A 141 -11.18 -7.78 2.46
CA ARG A 141 -9.90 -7.13 2.12
C ARG A 141 -9.14 -6.75 3.40
N PRO A 142 -7.81 -6.72 3.40
CA PRO A 142 -7.04 -6.16 4.51
C PRO A 142 -7.51 -4.76 4.93
N LEU A 143 -7.83 -3.89 3.98
CA LEU A 143 -8.39 -2.56 4.20
C LEU A 143 -9.67 -2.58 5.04
N ASP A 144 -10.55 -3.58 4.83
CA ASP A 144 -11.82 -3.66 5.56
C ASP A 144 -11.60 -3.91 7.07
N ALA A 145 -10.44 -4.48 7.45
CA ALA A 145 -10.03 -4.70 8.83
C ALA A 145 -9.24 -3.53 9.45
N PHE A 146 -8.69 -2.60 8.67
CA PHE A 146 -7.88 -1.49 9.18
C PHE A 146 -8.56 -0.65 10.28
N PRO A 147 -9.87 -0.35 10.24
CA PRO A 147 -10.53 0.40 11.31
C PRO A 147 -10.50 -0.27 12.69
N TYR A 148 -10.20 -1.56 12.75
CA TYR A 148 -10.09 -2.35 13.98
C TYR A 148 -8.64 -2.53 14.43
N CYS A 149 -7.67 -2.09 13.62
CA CYS A 149 -6.26 -2.32 13.85
C CYS A 149 -5.57 -1.08 14.42
N GLU A 150 -4.63 -1.30 15.32
CA GLU A 150 -3.72 -0.24 15.80
C GLU A 150 -2.58 0.03 14.82
N ARG A 151 -2.08 -1.03 14.19
CA ARG A 151 -0.92 -0.98 13.27
C ARG A 151 -1.06 -1.99 12.12
N HIS A 152 -0.32 -1.70 11.06
CA HIS A 152 -0.10 -2.62 9.95
C HIS A 152 1.39 -2.92 9.78
N ILE A 153 1.75 -4.20 9.65
CA ILE A 153 3.11 -4.64 9.27
C ILE A 153 3.08 -5.06 7.80
N GLY A 154 3.89 -4.40 6.98
CA GLY A 154 3.92 -4.72 5.56
C GLY A 154 5.12 -4.16 4.81
N LYS A 155 5.10 -4.35 3.51
CA LYS A 155 6.09 -3.77 2.59
C LYS A 155 5.67 -2.34 2.18
N PRO A 156 6.61 -1.50 1.68
CA PRO A 156 6.24 -0.28 1.00
C PRO A 156 5.35 -0.61 -0.21
N GLY A 157 4.15 -0.03 -0.24
CA GLY A 157 3.21 -0.23 -1.34
C GLY A 157 2.23 0.93 -1.42
N PHE A 158 2.03 1.48 -2.62
CA PHE A 158 1.23 2.67 -2.85
C PHE A 158 -0.19 2.55 -2.27
N SER A 159 -0.94 1.52 -2.66
CA SER A 159 -2.33 1.36 -2.21
C SER A 159 -2.42 1.22 -0.70
N THR A 160 -1.57 0.37 -0.09
CA THR A 160 -1.56 0.17 1.36
C THR A 160 -1.22 1.47 2.11
N PHE A 161 -0.29 2.29 1.58
CA PHE A 161 0.06 3.57 2.20
C PHE A 161 -1.11 4.56 2.10
N CYS A 162 -1.75 4.68 0.94
CA CYS A 162 -2.93 5.54 0.80
C CYS A 162 -4.06 5.11 1.73
N GLU A 163 -4.35 3.81 1.78
CA GLU A 163 -5.38 3.22 2.63
C GLU A 163 -5.10 3.42 4.12
N ALA A 164 -3.88 3.14 4.57
CA ALA A 164 -3.49 3.27 5.98
C ALA A 164 -3.45 4.73 6.43
N LEU A 165 -2.89 5.63 5.62
CA LEU A 165 -2.81 7.05 5.95
C LEU A 165 -4.17 7.72 5.95
N SER A 166 -5.12 7.29 5.11
CA SER A 166 -6.49 7.81 5.13
C SER A 166 -7.25 7.49 6.43
N LEU A 167 -6.77 6.51 7.20
CA LEU A 167 -7.35 6.05 8.46
C LEU A 167 -6.45 6.36 9.68
N ASP A 168 -5.38 7.12 9.50
CA ASP A 168 -4.33 7.35 10.51
C ASP A 168 -3.79 6.07 11.14
N LEU A 169 -3.74 4.97 10.39
CA LEU A 169 -3.21 3.69 10.84
C LEU A 169 -1.68 3.72 10.92
N GLY A 170 -1.12 3.27 12.04
CA GLY A 170 0.33 3.16 12.20
C GLY A 170 0.94 2.10 11.29
N LEU A 171 2.10 2.40 10.69
CA LEU A 171 2.76 1.50 9.73
C LEU A 171 4.13 1.02 10.24
N HIS A 172 4.30 -0.31 10.35
CA HIS A 172 5.60 -0.96 10.45
C HIS A 172 6.02 -1.41 9.05
N VAL A 173 6.98 -0.72 8.46
CA VAL A 173 7.34 -0.94 7.07
C VAL A 173 8.66 -1.68 6.97
N VAL A 174 8.63 -2.83 6.31
CA VAL A 174 9.82 -3.65 6.08
C VAL A 174 10.61 -3.12 4.90
N GLU A 175 11.91 -2.96 5.05
CA GLU A 175 12.80 -2.53 3.99
C GLU A 175 12.58 -3.33 2.70
N ARG A 176 12.44 -2.61 1.61
CA ARG A 176 12.50 -3.14 0.26
C ARG A 176 13.55 -2.34 -0.51
N ARG A 177 14.44 -3.07 -1.17
CA ARG A 177 15.43 -2.51 -2.09
C ARG A 177 14.98 -2.89 -3.51
N ASP A 178 15.58 -2.38 -4.52
CA ASP A 178 15.41 -2.80 -5.91
C ASP A 178 14.12 -2.35 -6.63
N PHE A 179 13.42 -1.32 -6.11
CA PHE A 179 12.30 -0.71 -6.83
C PHE A 179 12.29 0.80 -6.60
N ALA A 180 12.38 1.59 -7.68
CA ALA A 180 12.59 3.05 -7.60
C ALA A 180 11.47 3.78 -6.83
N GLU A 181 10.22 3.32 -6.92
CA GLU A 181 9.06 3.87 -6.22
C GLU A 181 9.26 3.92 -4.69
N VAL A 182 10.01 2.97 -4.13
CA VAL A 182 10.17 2.84 -2.68
C VAL A 182 10.71 4.12 -2.05
N SER A 183 11.61 4.82 -2.72
CA SER A 183 12.19 6.05 -2.20
C SER A 183 11.13 7.14 -1.99
N ALA A 184 10.23 7.32 -2.94
CA ALA A 184 9.14 8.31 -2.85
C ALA A 184 8.09 7.88 -1.81
N LEU A 185 7.73 6.61 -1.77
CA LEU A 185 6.83 6.05 -0.75
C LEU A 185 7.37 6.28 0.67
N MET A 186 8.65 5.97 0.91
CA MET A 186 9.27 6.13 2.23
C MET A 186 9.41 7.61 2.64
N GLN A 187 9.72 8.49 1.68
CA GLN A 187 9.74 9.93 1.93
C GLN A 187 8.34 10.43 2.32
N GLY A 188 7.31 10.03 1.58
CA GLY A 188 5.92 10.38 1.88
C GLY A 188 5.46 9.85 3.24
N LEU A 189 5.76 8.58 3.55
CA LEU A 189 5.44 7.98 4.85
C LEU A 189 6.10 8.73 6.00
N THR A 190 7.40 9.00 5.92
CA THR A 190 8.15 9.74 6.95
C THR A 190 7.59 11.15 7.17
N ARG A 191 7.03 11.73 6.12
CA ARG A 191 6.47 13.08 6.18
C ARG A 191 5.05 13.10 6.74
N HIS A 192 4.19 12.14 6.38
CA HIS A 192 2.75 12.22 6.62
C HIS A 192 2.17 11.08 7.47
N GLY A 193 2.94 10.03 7.81
CA GLY A 193 2.44 8.88 8.53
C GLY A 193 3.18 8.56 9.83
N ARG A 194 2.45 8.01 10.80
CA ARG A 194 3.05 7.39 11.98
C ARG A 194 3.65 6.06 11.60
N HIS A 195 4.94 5.84 11.86
CA HIS A 195 5.62 4.67 11.32
C HIS A 195 6.77 4.15 12.17
N ARG A 196 7.20 2.91 11.87
CA ARG A 196 8.51 2.34 12.18
C ARG A 196 9.08 1.62 10.96
N LEU A 197 10.41 1.59 10.89
CA LEU A 197 11.10 0.86 9.84
C LEU A 197 11.66 -0.41 10.42
N LEU A 198 11.42 -1.54 9.78
CA LEU A 198 11.97 -2.83 10.13
C LEU A 198 12.94 -3.28 9.06
N SER A 199 14.10 -3.76 9.46
CA SER A 199 14.95 -4.51 8.55
C SER A 199 14.31 -5.86 8.22
N ARG A 200 14.76 -6.49 7.15
CA ARG A 200 14.32 -7.85 6.82
C ARG A 200 14.69 -8.86 7.91
N ASP A 201 15.86 -8.69 8.53
CA ASP A 201 16.33 -9.56 9.60
C ASP A 201 15.45 -9.41 10.85
N GLN A 202 15.05 -8.20 11.20
CA GLN A 202 14.10 -7.95 12.28
C GLN A 202 12.74 -8.61 12.01
N LEU A 203 12.21 -8.46 10.80
CA LEU A 203 10.96 -9.12 10.44
C LEU A 203 11.06 -10.64 10.58
N MET A 204 12.11 -11.24 10.00
CA MET A 204 12.29 -12.70 9.97
C MET A 204 12.72 -13.27 11.32
N GLY A 205 13.29 -12.45 12.20
CA GLY A 205 13.65 -12.81 13.58
C GLY A 205 12.54 -12.57 14.59
N GLY A 206 11.40 -12.00 14.19
CA GLY A 206 10.28 -11.69 15.09
C GLY A 206 10.48 -10.44 15.96
N ASP A 207 11.53 -9.65 15.72
CA ASP A 207 11.75 -8.33 16.35
C ASP A 207 10.89 -7.26 15.62
N TRP A 208 9.58 -7.34 15.80
CA TRP A 208 8.65 -6.43 15.12
C TRP A 208 8.47 -5.09 15.82
N GLN A 209 9.11 -4.89 16.98
CA GLN A 209 9.12 -3.65 17.75
C GLN A 209 7.71 -3.10 18.05
N LEU A 210 6.74 -3.96 18.32
CA LEU A 210 5.36 -3.54 18.60
C LEU A 210 5.21 -2.86 19.96
N ASP A 211 6.12 -3.11 20.88
CA ASP A 211 6.28 -2.46 22.19
C ASP A 211 6.85 -1.04 22.09
N GLN A 212 7.40 -0.67 20.93
CA GLN A 212 8.03 0.63 20.73
C GLN A 212 7.02 1.67 20.18
N PRO A 213 7.11 2.96 20.60
CA PRO A 213 6.28 4.00 20.05
C PRO A 213 6.56 4.21 18.56
N LEU A 214 5.53 4.54 17.79
CA LEU A 214 5.70 4.94 16.40
C LEU A 214 6.42 6.30 16.31
N LEU A 215 7.25 6.46 15.30
CA LEU A 215 7.77 7.76 14.92
C LEU A 215 6.62 8.63 14.39
N HIS A 216 6.61 9.89 14.79
CA HIS A 216 5.56 10.84 14.38
C HIS A 216 5.76 11.34 12.96
N ALA A 217 4.66 11.67 12.29
CA ALA A 217 4.66 12.41 11.04
C ALA A 217 5.31 13.79 11.23
N LYS A 218 5.98 14.28 10.18
CA LYS A 218 6.67 15.59 10.17
C LYS A 218 5.82 16.71 9.58
N ALA A 219 4.70 16.39 8.97
CA ALA A 219 3.76 17.32 8.35
C ALA A 219 2.32 16.87 8.59
N GLU A 220 1.38 17.73 8.22
CA GLU A 220 -0.05 17.45 8.33
C GLU A 220 -0.46 16.20 7.53
N PRO A 221 -1.51 15.50 7.97
CA PRO A 221 -2.09 14.38 7.23
C PRO A 221 -2.51 14.79 5.82
N LEU A 222 -2.41 13.86 4.88
CA LEU A 222 -2.93 14.04 3.53
C LEU A 222 -4.45 13.79 3.51
N SER A 223 -5.16 14.57 2.72
CA SER A 223 -6.60 14.37 2.48
C SER A 223 -6.86 13.10 1.67
N SER A 224 -8.05 12.51 1.79
CA SER A 224 -8.45 11.24 1.16
C SER A 224 -9.47 11.41 0.02
N GLY A 225 -9.43 12.55 -0.69
CA GLY A 225 -10.38 12.89 -1.77
C GLY A 225 -9.97 12.49 -3.18
N GLY A 226 -8.79 11.90 -3.37
CA GLY A 226 -8.16 11.73 -4.69
C GLY A 226 -8.97 10.94 -5.70
N ALA A 227 -9.74 9.94 -5.26
CA ALA A 227 -10.58 9.18 -6.18
C ALA A 227 -11.75 10.01 -6.77
N LEU A 228 -12.37 10.87 -5.94
CA LEU A 228 -13.43 11.78 -6.39
C LEU A 228 -12.86 12.85 -7.32
N GLN A 229 -11.75 13.46 -6.93
CA GLN A 229 -11.04 14.44 -7.76
C GLN A 229 -10.68 13.87 -9.14
N ALA A 230 -10.20 12.63 -9.19
CA ALA A 230 -9.91 11.95 -10.46
C ALA A 230 -11.17 11.76 -11.30
N ALA A 231 -12.27 11.33 -10.71
CA ALA A 231 -13.55 11.13 -11.41
C ALA A 231 -14.09 12.45 -12.01
N GLU A 232 -14.02 13.56 -11.25
CA GLU A 232 -14.42 14.89 -11.72
C GLU A 232 -13.59 15.35 -12.92
N GLN A 233 -12.26 15.13 -12.88
CA GLN A 233 -11.38 15.47 -13.99
C GLN A 233 -11.64 14.62 -15.24
N LEU A 234 -11.92 13.33 -15.07
CA LEU A 234 -12.25 12.45 -16.20
C LEU A 234 -13.54 12.86 -16.91
N ILE A 235 -14.56 13.33 -16.18
CA ILE A 235 -15.80 13.85 -16.76
C ILE A 235 -15.50 15.11 -17.58
N GLN A 236 -14.70 16.05 -17.05
CA GLN A 236 -14.35 17.30 -17.75
C GLN A 236 -13.54 17.08 -19.03
N VAL A 237 -12.73 16.04 -19.10
CA VAL A 237 -11.94 15.72 -20.30
C VAL A 237 -12.80 15.00 -21.35
N GLY A 238 -13.88 14.34 -20.93
CA GLY A 238 -14.80 13.59 -21.82
C GLY A 238 -15.90 14.44 -22.47
N ASP A 239 -16.15 15.65 -21.93
CA ASP A 239 -17.09 16.64 -22.48
C ASP A 239 -16.40 17.50 -23.57
#